data_30c5b43f2f42bc1fc7a9e49809483f13
#
_entry.id   30c5b43f2f42bc1fc7a9e49809483f13
#
_cell.length_a   1.000
_cell.length_b   1.000
_cell.length_c   1.000
_cell.angle_alpha   90.00
_cell.angle_beta   90.00
_cell.angle_gamma   90.00
#
_symmetry.space_group_name_H-M   'P 1'
#
loop_
_entity.id
_entity.type
_entity.pdbx_description
1 polymer ?
#
loop_
_entity_poly.entity_id
_entity_poly.type
_entity_poly.pdbx_seq_one_letter_code
_entity_poly.pdbx_strand_id
1 'polypeptide(L)'
;MKYKTDDLRISGLQEVIPPDELHREFPITDAASDTVYMARKAIHEILQGESDRLLVIVGPCSIHDTKAGREYANLLKPLMAELADELCIVMRIYFEKPRTTVGWKGLINDPHLDDSFNINHGLRQARSLLLDIADMGIPAGTEYLDLISPQYISDLVSWGAIGARTTESQGHRELASGLSCPVGFKNATDGGLKVAVDAIQAASRPHVFMSLTKQGHSAIFSTTGNKDCHMILRGGKTPNYDAANVAQATQQLESSGQNTHLMIDCSHANSEKDHTRQIQVCSDVAGQIKAGNHNIMGVMLESHLVAGRQNVENKDELIYGQSITDACIAWDETEALLRKLAQAVKARREA
;
A
#
# COMPACT_ATOMS: atom_id res chain seq x y z
N MET A 1 -21.24 -15.86 -39.00
CA MET A 1 -19.80 -15.49 -39.20
C MET A 1 -19.10 -16.64 -39.92
N LYS A 2 -18.23 -16.39 -40.87
CA LYS A 2 -17.47 -17.43 -41.59
C LYS A 2 -16.46 -18.13 -40.69
N TYR A 3 -15.86 -17.37 -39.75
CA TYR A 3 -14.91 -17.88 -38.77
C TYR A 3 -15.20 -17.23 -37.41
N LYS A 4 -15.01 -17.99 -36.29
CA LYS A 4 -14.99 -17.43 -34.93
C LYS A 4 -13.68 -16.68 -34.74
N THR A 5 -13.74 -15.40 -34.33
CA THR A 5 -12.56 -14.51 -34.20
C THR A 5 -12.41 -13.92 -32.81
N ASP A 6 -13.35 -14.22 -31.88
CA ASP A 6 -13.37 -13.72 -30.51
C ASP A 6 -13.48 -14.88 -29.52
N ASP A 7 -13.05 -14.68 -28.29
CA ASP A 7 -13.05 -15.66 -27.19
C ASP A 7 -12.36 -17.00 -27.49
N LEU A 8 -11.42 -17.04 -28.41
CA LEU A 8 -10.76 -18.28 -28.85
C LEU A 8 -9.87 -18.91 -27.76
N ARG A 9 -9.48 -18.13 -26.75
CA ARG A 9 -8.63 -18.58 -25.64
C ARG A 9 -9.31 -18.44 -24.27
N ILE A 10 -10.60 -18.12 -24.24
CA ILE A 10 -11.40 -18.09 -23.01
C ILE A 10 -11.98 -19.49 -22.81
N SER A 11 -11.53 -20.17 -21.76
CA SER A 11 -11.96 -21.54 -21.42
C SER A 11 -13.21 -21.58 -20.55
N GLY A 12 -13.52 -20.49 -19.86
CA GLY A 12 -14.67 -20.36 -18.97
C GLY A 12 -14.94 -18.92 -18.59
N LEU A 13 -16.13 -18.65 -18.12
CA LEU A 13 -16.56 -17.33 -17.67
C LEU A 13 -17.43 -17.53 -16.42
N GLN A 14 -17.12 -16.79 -15.35
CA GLN A 14 -17.89 -16.76 -14.13
C GLN A 14 -18.14 -15.32 -13.74
N GLU A 15 -19.34 -15.00 -13.32
CA GLU A 15 -19.68 -13.65 -12.87
C GLU A 15 -19.06 -13.37 -11.49
N VAL A 16 -18.51 -12.15 -11.36
CA VAL A 16 -18.13 -11.60 -10.06
C VAL A 16 -19.32 -10.85 -9.49
N ILE A 17 -19.59 -11.01 -8.19
CA ILE A 17 -20.67 -10.29 -7.52
C ILE A 17 -20.51 -8.78 -7.75
N PRO A 18 -21.58 -8.00 -7.95
CA PRO A 18 -21.47 -6.55 -8.08
C PRO A 18 -20.91 -5.90 -6.80
N PRO A 19 -20.11 -4.82 -6.90
CA PRO A 19 -19.59 -4.13 -5.72
C PRO A 19 -20.66 -3.70 -4.71
N ASP A 20 -21.82 -3.22 -5.15
CA ASP A 20 -22.93 -2.78 -4.28
C ASP A 20 -23.58 -3.94 -3.50
N GLU A 21 -23.54 -5.17 -4.03
CA GLU A 21 -23.98 -6.36 -3.30
C GLU A 21 -23.01 -6.68 -2.16
N LEU A 22 -21.68 -6.63 -2.42
CA LEU A 22 -20.67 -6.81 -1.39
C LEU A 22 -20.76 -5.69 -0.31
N HIS A 23 -21.04 -4.46 -0.71
CA HIS A 23 -21.23 -3.33 0.21
C HIS A 23 -22.49 -3.50 1.07
N ARG A 24 -23.54 -4.17 0.57
CA ARG A 24 -24.73 -4.52 1.36
C ARG A 24 -24.48 -5.70 2.32
N GLU A 25 -23.66 -6.67 1.91
CA GLU A 25 -23.24 -7.78 2.80
C GLU A 25 -22.34 -7.28 3.95
N PHE A 26 -21.44 -6.32 3.65
CA PHE A 26 -20.47 -5.74 4.59
C PHE A 26 -20.55 -4.21 4.53
N PRO A 27 -21.61 -3.60 5.10
CA PRO A 27 -21.77 -2.15 5.08
C PRO A 27 -20.70 -1.47 5.94
N ILE A 28 -20.20 -0.33 5.45
CA ILE A 28 -19.29 0.49 6.27
C ILE A 28 -20.03 1.02 7.50
N THR A 29 -19.42 0.91 8.66
CA THR A 29 -19.94 1.47 9.92
C THR A 29 -19.53 2.93 10.08
N ASP A 30 -20.18 3.65 10.99
CA ASP A 30 -19.80 5.02 11.32
C ASP A 30 -18.36 5.07 11.87
N ALA A 31 -17.97 4.12 12.73
CA ALA A 31 -16.61 4.02 13.30
C ALA A 31 -15.56 3.78 12.20
N ALA A 32 -15.82 2.86 11.27
CA ALA A 32 -14.93 2.60 10.14
C ALA A 32 -14.82 3.82 9.22
N SER A 33 -15.93 4.50 8.94
CA SER A 33 -15.97 5.73 8.14
C SER A 33 -15.14 6.84 8.77
N ASP A 34 -15.29 7.06 10.08
CA ASP A 34 -14.50 8.05 10.84
C ASP A 34 -13.01 7.72 10.79
N THR A 35 -12.63 6.44 10.99
CA THR A 35 -11.24 5.99 10.90
C THR A 35 -10.62 6.32 9.56
N VAL A 36 -11.30 5.97 8.47
CA VAL A 36 -10.81 6.21 7.10
C VAL A 36 -10.73 7.71 6.81
N TYR A 37 -11.76 8.48 7.15
CA TYR A 37 -11.81 9.93 6.91
C TYR A 37 -10.71 10.67 7.66
N MET A 38 -10.55 10.40 8.96
CA MET A 38 -9.54 11.05 9.79
C MET A 38 -8.11 10.69 9.35
N ALA A 39 -7.88 9.44 8.95
CA ALA A 39 -6.58 9.03 8.44
C ALA A 39 -6.24 9.69 7.10
N ARG A 40 -7.18 9.74 6.15
CA ARG A 40 -6.97 10.45 4.88
C ARG A 40 -6.65 11.93 5.09
N LYS A 41 -7.37 12.58 6.00
CA LYS A 41 -7.12 13.97 6.39
C LYS A 41 -5.73 14.14 6.99
N ALA A 42 -5.34 13.29 7.94
CA ALA A 42 -4.02 13.34 8.57
C ALA A 42 -2.89 13.13 7.56
N ILE A 43 -3.04 12.22 6.61
CA ILE A 43 -2.04 12.00 5.55
C ILE A 43 -1.97 13.21 4.60
N HIS A 44 -3.11 13.81 4.27
CA HIS A 44 -3.16 15.05 3.50
C HIS A 44 -2.38 16.18 4.20
N GLU A 45 -2.64 16.41 5.49
CA GLU A 45 -1.94 17.42 6.30
C GLU A 45 -0.42 17.19 6.33
N ILE A 46 0.03 15.93 6.43
CA ILE A 46 1.46 15.57 6.34
C ILE A 46 2.02 15.89 4.96
N LEU A 47 1.32 15.54 3.90
CA LEU A 47 1.72 15.82 2.51
C LEU A 47 1.81 17.32 2.21
N GLN A 48 0.95 18.13 2.81
CA GLN A 48 0.95 19.59 2.64
C GLN A 48 1.93 20.29 3.59
N GLY A 49 2.60 19.56 4.50
CA GLY A 49 3.48 20.13 5.51
C GLY A 49 2.75 20.86 6.64
N GLU A 50 1.44 20.66 6.78
CA GLU A 50 0.60 21.20 7.85
C GLU A 50 0.75 20.39 9.15
N SER A 51 1.22 19.14 9.05
CA SER A 51 1.55 18.26 10.16
C SER A 51 2.98 17.75 9.99
N ASP A 52 3.77 17.81 11.05
CA ASP A 52 5.15 17.33 11.07
C ASP A 52 5.28 15.86 11.49
N ARG A 53 4.16 15.16 11.70
CA ARG A 53 4.16 13.72 11.99
C ARG A 53 4.76 12.93 10.82
N LEU A 54 5.35 11.80 11.13
CA LEU A 54 5.85 10.87 10.11
C LEU A 54 4.77 9.85 9.76
N LEU A 55 4.44 9.70 8.48
CA LEU A 55 3.56 8.63 7.99
C LEU A 55 4.32 7.28 8.01
N VAL A 56 3.75 6.26 8.64
CA VAL A 56 4.35 4.93 8.68
C VAL A 56 3.37 3.89 8.15
N ILE A 57 3.71 3.30 7.00
CA ILE A 57 2.97 2.18 6.43
C ILE A 57 3.64 0.89 6.87
N VAL A 58 3.02 0.12 7.78
CA VAL A 58 3.66 -1.05 8.40
C VAL A 58 2.72 -2.24 8.49
N GLY A 59 3.20 -3.42 8.15
CA GLY A 59 2.44 -4.67 8.22
C GLY A 59 2.92 -5.72 7.22
N PRO A 60 2.19 -6.84 7.11
CA PRO A 60 2.59 -7.97 6.27
C PRO A 60 2.85 -7.60 4.81
N CYS A 61 3.79 -8.29 4.19
CA CYS A 61 4.03 -8.15 2.74
C CYS A 61 2.74 -8.40 1.96
N SER A 62 1.99 -9.43 2.35
CA SER A 62 0.64 -9.74 1.88
C SER A 62 -0.17 -10.43 2.97
N ILE A 63 -1.49 -10.26 2.90
CA ILE A 63 -2.43 -11.00 3.76
C ILE A 63 -2.82 -12.29 3.06
N HIS A 64 -2.44 -13.43 3.63
CA HIS A 64 -2.92 -14.74 3.22
C HIS A 64 -3.79 -15.39 4.31
N ASP A 65 -3.60 -14.98 5.56
CA ASP A 65 -4.37 -15.39 6.73
C ASP A 65 -4.99 -14.18 7.41
N THR A 66 -6.31 -14.07 7.35
CA THR A 66 -7.05 -12.94 7.95
C THR A 66 -7.02 -12.97 9.47
N LYS A 67 -6.84 -14.16 10.09
CA LYS A 67 -6.71 -14.30 11.55
C LYS A 67 -5.39 -13.70 12.02
N ALA A 68 -4.27 -14.06 11.36
CA ALA A 68 -2.97 -13.49 11.65
C ALA A 68 -2.95 -11.97 11.38
N GLY A 69 -3.67 -11.49 10.35
CA GLY A 69 -3.85 -10.06 10.08
C GLY A 69 -4.55 -9.32 11.22
N ARG A 70 -5.63 -9.88 11.80
CA ARG A 70 -6.32 -9.31 12.98
C ARG A 70 -5.44 -9.34 14.23
N GLU A 71 -4.67 -10.39 14.43
CA GLU A 71 -3.73 -10.47 15.55
C GLU A 71 -2.63 -9.40 15.45
N TYR A 72 -2.07 -9.21 14.26
CA TYR A 72 -1.12 -8.12 14.01
C TYR A 72 -1.74 -6.75 14.30
N ALA A 73 -2.99 -6.51 13.89
CA ALA A 73 -3.72 -5.28 14.18
C ALA A 73 -3.90 -5.06 15.70
N ASN A 74 -4.21 -6.11 16.47
CA ASN A 74 -4.34 -6.02 17.92
C ASN A 74 -3.03 -5.63 18.61
N LEU A 75 -1.87 -6.08 18.10
CA LEU A 75 -0.57 -5.67 18.60
C LEU A 75 -0.24 -4.21 18.21
N LEU A 76 -0.64 -3.80 17.01
CA LEU A 76 -0.36 -2.46 16.49
C LEU A 76 -1.18 -1.37 17.20
N LYS A 77 -2.43 -1.64 17.57
CA LYS A 77 -3.38 -0.66 18.11
C LYS A 77 -2.87 0.11 19.33
N PRO A 78 -2.35 -0.54 20.40
CA PRO A 78 -1.85 0.19 21.56
C PRO A 78 -0.64 1.06 21.24
N LEU A 79 0.24 0.59 20.33
CA LEU A 79 1.43 1.33 19.92
C LEU A 79 1.07 2.54 19.08
N MET A 80 0.04 2.44 18.23
CA MET A 80 -0.49 3.59 17.48
C MET A 80 -0.99 4.69 18.42
N ALA A 81 -1.70 4.33 19.50
CA ALA A 81 -2.19 5.30 20.48
C ALA A 81 -1.04 5.95 21.26
N GLU A 82 -0.03 5.17 21.63
CA GLU A 82 1.15 5.67 22.36
C GLU A 82 1.98 6.65 21.53
N LEU A 83 2.14 6.40 20.23
CA LEU A 83 3.02 7.16 19.33
C LEU A 83 2.27 8.18 18.45
N ALA A 84 1.01 8.47 18.75
CA ALA A 84 0.11 9.29 17.89
C ALA A 84 0.59 10.74 17.69
N ASP A 85 1.35 11.28 18.64
CA ASP A 85 1.90 12.64 18.56
C ASP A 85 3.00 12.77 17.51
N GLU A 86 3.76 11.71 17.26
CA GLU A 86 4.91 11.70 16.35
C GLU A 86 4.62 10.97 15.04
N LEU A 87 3.79 9.91 15.08
CA LEU A 87 3.57 9.02 13.96
C LEU A 87 2.10 9.00 13.55
N CYS A 88 1.89 9.00 12.23
CA CYS A 88 0.62 8.61 11.61
C CYS A 88 0.79 7.18 11.08
N ILE A 89 0.36 6.19 11.86
CA ILE A 89 0.56 4.77 11.52
C ILE A 89 -0.64 4.26 10.73
N VAL A 90 -0.36 3.60 9.60
CA VAL A 90 -1.33 2.95 8.72
C VAL A 90 -0.92 1.49 8.57
N MET A 91 -1.83 0.56 8.84
CA MET A 91 -1.55 -0.86 8.68
C MET A 91 -1.51 -1.23 7.21
N ARG A 92 -0.42 -1.88 6.80
CA ARG A 92 -0.25 -2.44 5.46
C ARG A 92 -1.10 -3.69 5.31
N ILE A 93 -2.09 -3.65 4.39
CA ILE A 93 -3.04 -4.75 4.12
C ILE A 93 -3.10 -4.97 2.61
N TYR A 94 -2.19 -5.76 2.09
CA TYR A 94 -2.08 -6.05 0.66
C TYR A 94 -2.71 -7.39 0.34
N PHE A 95 -3.73 -7.38 -0.51
CA PHE A 95 -4.49 -8.56 -0.92
C PHE A 95 -4.09 -9.11 -2.28
N GLU A 96 -3.33 -8.33 -3.05
CA GLU A 96 -2.93 -8.62 -4.42
C GLU A 96 -1.41 -8.52 -4.53
N LYS A 97 -0.82 -9.45 -5.28
CA LYS A 97 0.65 -9.49 -5.45
C LYS A 97 1.01 -9.57 -6.93
N PRO A 98 1.82 -8.60 -7.43
CA PRO A 98 2.33 -8.66 -8.78
C PRO A 98 3.31 -9.82 -8.93
N ARG A 99 3.12 -10.67 -9.95
CA ARG A 99 4.00 -11.78 -10.27
C ARG A 99 4.70 -11.57 -11.61
N THR A 100 5.99 -11.74 -11.63
CA THR A 100 6.79 -11.64 -12.86
C THR A 100 6.55 -12.85 -13.76
N THR A 101 6.31 -14.02 -13.16
CA THR A 101 5.99 -15.27 -13.85
C THR A 101 4.69 -15.85 -13.29
N VAL A 102 4.75 -17.00 -12.63
CA VAL A 102 3.63 -17.68 -11.97
C VAL A 102 3.76 -17.59 -10.46
N GLY A 103 2.68 -17.80 -9.74
CA GLY A 103 2.64 -17.83 -8.28
C GLY A 103 1.33 -17.29 -7.73
N TRP A 104 1.12 -17.45 -6.43
CA TRP A 104 -0.07 -16.97 -5.74
C TRP A 104 -0.26 -15.46 -5.94
N LYS A 105 -1.42 -15.07 -6.47
CA LYS A 105 -1.74 -13.69 -6.87
C LYS A 105 -2.31 -12.84 -5.74
N GLY A 106 -2.54 -13.42 -4.58
CA GLY A 106 -3.11 -12.72 -3.42
C GLY A 106 -4.44 -13.31 -2.95
N LEU A 107 -4.88 -12.85 -1.77
CA LEU A 107 -6.09 -13.34 -1.09
C LEU A 107 -7.36 -13.18 -1.94
N ILE A 108 -7.49 -12.05 -2.65
CA ILE A 108 -8.67 -11.83 -3.51
C ILE A 108 -8.74 -12.87 -4.61
N ASN A 109 -7.61 -13.20 -5.24
CA ASN A 109 -7.58 -14.10 -6.38
C ASN A 109 -7.68 -15.58 -5.99
N ASP A 110 -6.97 -15.99 -4.93
CA ASP A 110 -6.92 -17.39 -4.48
C ASP A 110 -6.88 -17.46 -2.95
N PRO A 111 -8.06 -17.30 -2.30
CA PRO A 111 -8.17 -17.23 -0.85
C PRO A 111 -7.88 -18.56 -0.13
N HIS A 112 -7.93 -19.68 -0.85
CA HIS A 112 -7.75 -21.00 -0.27
C HIS A 112 -6.35 -21.59 -0.47
N LEU A 113 -5.46 -20.91 -1.20
CA LEU A 113 -4.11 -21.39 -1.54
C LEU A 113 -4.14 -22.75 -2.24
N ASP A 114 -5.08 -22.97 -3.15
CA ASP A 114 -5.33 -24.25 -3.81
C ASP A 114 -5.67 -24.13 -5.31
N ASP A 115 -5.39 -22.97 -5.89
CA ASP A 115 -5.66 -22.62 -7.28
C ASP A 115 -7.15 -22.75 -7.67
N SER A 116 -8.07 -22.73 -6.69
CA SER A 116 -9.52 -22.72 -6.95
C SER A 116 -10.00 -21.38 -7.51
N PHE A 117 -9.24 -20.32 -7.31
CA PHE A 117 -9.52 -18.95 -7.77
C PHE A 117 -10.94 -18.48 -7.41
N ASN A 118 -11.39 -18.78 -6.18
CA ASN A 118 -12.69 -18.35 -5.68
C ASN A 118 -12.69 -16.85 -5.34
N ILE A 119 -12.64 -16.01 -6.39
CA ILE A 119 -12.51 -14.56 -6.29
C ILE A 119 -13.66 -13.94 -5.49
N ASN A 120 -14.90 -14.44 -5.67
CA ASN A 120 -16.05 -13.95 -4.90
C ASN A 120 -15.89 -14.16 -3.39
N HIS A 121 -15.27 -15.25 -2.96
CA HIS A 121 -14.94 -15.49 -1.57
C HIS A 121 -13.78 -14.60 -1.11
N GLY A 122 -12.75 -14.46 -1.94
CA GLY A 122 -11.61 -13.60 -1.66
C GLY A 122 -11.99 -12.12 -1.45
N LEU A 123 -12.90 -11.59 -2.27
CA LEU A 123 -13.44 -10.24 -2.10
C LEU A 123 -14.19 -10.07 -0.78
N ARG A 124 -14.99 -11.08 -0.36
CA ARG A 124 -15.68 -11.07 0.94
C ARG A 124 -14.69 -11.08 2.11
N GLN A 125 -13.67 -11.92 2.04
CA GLN A 125 -12.62 -11.97 3.07
C GLN A 125 -11.85 -10.65 3.17
N ALA A 126 -11.48 -10.07 2.03
CA ALA A 126 -10.74 -8.80 1.98
C ALA A 126 -11.56 -7.65 2.59
N ARG A 127 -12.83 -7.50 2.18
CA ARG A 127 -13.70 -6.44 2.69
C ARG A 127 -14.03 -6.62 4.17
N SER A 128 -14.34 -7.87 4.61
CA SER A 128 -14.58 -8.17 6.03
C SER A 128 -13.38 -7.80 6.90
N LEU A 129 -12.15 -8.17 6.48
CA LEU A 129 -10.95 -7.81 7.23
C LEU A 129 -10.73 -6.31 7.31
N LEU A 130 -10.90 -5.59 6.18
CA LEU A 130 -10.75 -4.12 6.18
C LEU A 130 -11.77 -3.44 7.11
N LEU A 131 -13.01 -3.93 7.11
CA LEU A 131 -14.07 -3.40 7.97
C LEU A 131 -13.73 -3.63 9.44
N ASP A 132 -13.36 -4.85 9.82
CA ASP A 132 -12.97 -5.20 11.20
C ASP A 132 -11.82 -4.31 11.70
N ILE A 133 -10.79 -4.11 10.86
CA ILE A 133 -9.61 -3.31 11.20
C ILE A 133 -9.96 -1.82 11.30
N ALA A 134 -10.79 -1.31 10.40
CA ALA A 134 -11.25 0.07 10.45
C ALA A 134 -12.14 0.33 11.68
N ASP A 135 -13.01 -0.63 12.08
CA ASP A 135 -13.80 -0.57 13.31
C ASP A 135 -12.94 -0.60 14.59
N MET A 136 -11.75 -1.18 14.52
CA MET A 136 -10.75 -1.10 15.60
C MET A 136 -10.09 0.29 15.70
N GLY A 137 -10.35 1.21 14.78
CA GLY A 137 -9.69 2.52 14.69
C GLY A 137 -8.33 2.47 14.00
N ILE A 138 -8.04 1.43 13.21
CA ILE A 138 -6.76 1.27 12.51
C ILE A 138 -6.95 1.55 11.03
N PRO A 139 -6.31 2.59 10.45
CA PRO A 139 -6.39 2.87 9.02
C PRO A 139 -5.62 1.84 8.21
N ALA A 140 -6.16 1.47 7.05
CA ALA A 140 -5.59 0.49 6.13
C ALA A 140 -4.91 1.14 4.93
N GLY A 141 -3.73 0.61 4.55
CA GLY A 141 -3.04 0.93 3.31
C GLY A 141 -2.91 -0.31 2.41
N THR A 142 -3.18 -0.18 1.12
CA THR A 142 -3.10 -1.28 0.16
C THR A 142 -2.34 -0.91 -1.11
N GLU A 143 -1.90 -1.91 -1.89
CA GLU A 143 -1.47 -1.71 -3.28
C GLU A 143 -2.65 -1.97 -4.21
N TYR A 144 -2.91 -1.05 -5.11
CA TYR A 144 -3.90 -1.22 -6.17
C TYR A 144 -3.21 -1.85 -7.39
N LEU A 145 -3.41 -3.14 -7.57
CA LEU A 145 -2.83 -3.90 -8.68
C LEU A 145 -3.87 -4.14 -9.78
N ASP A 146 -5.04 -4.66 -9.43
CA ASP A 146 -6.17 -4.80 -10.33
C ASP A 146 -6.93 -3.47 -10.47
N LEU A 147 -7.52 -3.20 -11.64
CA LEU A 147 -8.24 -1.97 -11.93
C LEU A 147 -9.73 -2.01 -11.53
N ILE A 148 -10.25 -3.19 -11.18
CA ILE A 148 -11.64 -3.42 -10.82
C ILE A 148 -11.80 -3.61 -9.31
N SER A 149 -10.88 -4.33 -8.65
CA SER A 149 -10.91 -4.59 -7.20
C SER A 149 -11.07 -3.33 -6.34
N PRO A 150 -10.59 -2.13 -6.72
CA PRO A 150 -10.84 -0.90 -5.97
C PRO A 150 -12.32 -0.59 -5.75
N GLN A 151 -13.21 -0.97 -6.68
CA GLN A 151 -14.65 -0.72 -6.54
C GLN A 151 -15.29 -1.45 -5.35
N TYR A 152 -14.66 -2.52 -4.88
CA TYR A 152 -15.11 -3.35 -3.78
C TYR A 152 -14.60 -2.92 -2.40
N ILE A 153 -13.42 -2.24 -2.35
CA ILE A 153 -12.70 -2.03 -1.08
C ILE A 153 -12.23 -0.59 -0.84
N SER A 154 -12.21 0.29 -1.85
CA SER A 154 -11.55 1.60 -1.72
C SER A 154 -12.20 2.54 -0.71
N ASP A 155 -13.47 2.34 -0.35
CA ASP A 155 -14.16 3.08 0.70
C ASP A 155 -13.57 2.81 2.11
N LEU A 156 -12.90 1.66 2.30
CA LEU A 156 -12.24 1.25 3.55
C LEU A 156 -10.71 1.45 3.53
N VAL A 157 -10.14 2.03 2.47
CA VAL A 157 -8.71 2.24 2.31
C VAL A 157 -8.34 3.69 2.59
N SER A 158 -7.39 3.90 3.48
CA SER A 158 -6.91 5.24 3.89
C SER A 158 -5.73 5.73 3.07
N TRP A 159 -4.91 4.83 2.52
CA TRP A 159 -3.74 5.12 1.70
C TRP A 159 -3.54 4.03 0.64
N GLY A 160 -3.15 4.42 -0.56
CA GLY A 160 -2.90 3.49 -1.67
C GLY A 160 -1.49 3.58 -2.22
N ALA A 161 -0.96 2.45 -2.73
CA ALA A 161 0.28 2.40 -3.49
C ALA A 161 0.03 1.96 -4.93
N ILE A 162 0.81 2.50 -5.86
CA ILE A 162 1.03 1.95 -7.20
C ILE A 162 2.45 1.38 -7.23
N GLY A 163 2.55 0.10 -7.51
CA GLY A 163 3.81 -0.64 -7.51
C GLY A 163 4.75 -0.26 -8.65
N ALA A 164 6.04 -0.57 -8.50
CA ALA A 164 7.07 -0.22 -9.49
C ALA A 164 6.82 -0.81 -10.89
N ARG A 165 6.11 -1.94 -10.98
CA ARG A 165 5.77 -2.58 -12.27
C ARG A 165 4.54 -1.95 -12.95
N THR A 166 3.75 -1.18 -12.21
CA THR A 166 2.49 -0.58 -12.67
C THR A 166 2.53 0.94 -12.73
N THR A 167 3.56 1.59 -12.19
CA THR A 167 3.74 3.05 -12.24
C THR A 167 3.78 3.62 -13.68
N GLU A 168 4.24 2.84 -14.68
CA GLU A 168 4.21 3.24 -16.10
C GLU A 168 2.83 3.06 -16.73
N SER A 169 1.94 2.26 -16.13
CA SER A 169 0.64 1.93 -16.70
C SER A 169 -0.29 3.14 -16.72
N GLN A 170 -0.80 3.51 -17.91
CA GLN A 170 -1.80 4.56 -18.06
C GLN A 170 -3.05 4.28 -17.23
N GLY A 171 -3.56 3.03 -17.26
CA GLY A 171 -4.75 2.65 -16.49
C GLY A 171 -4.59 2.85 -14.98
N HIS A 172 -3.41 2.60 -14.43
CA HIS A 172 -3.14 2.83 -13.00
C HIS A 172 -3.01 4.32 -12.64
N ARG A 173 -2.50 5.15 -13.56
CA ARG A 173 -2.46 6.61 -13.38
C ARG A 173 -3.87 7.21 -13.46
N GLU A 174 -4.70 6.72 -14.37
CA GLU A 174 -6.12 7.08 -14.50
C GLU A 174 -6.89 6.65 -13.25
N LEU A 175 -6.71 5.40 -12.78
CA LEU A 175 -7.29 4.93 -11.52
C LEU A 175 -6.92 5.85 -10.37
N ALA A 176 -5.62 6.13 -10.17
CA ALA A 176 -5.12 6.96 -9.08
C ALA A 176 -5.70 8.37 -9.10
N SER A 177 -5.99 8.94 -10.29
CA SER A 177 -6.63 10.25 -10.44
C SER A 177 -8.02 10.34 -9.85
N GLY A 178 -8.69 9.20 -9.67
CA GLY A 178 -10.06 9.10 -9.16
C GLY A 178 -10.16 8.49 -7.76
N LEU A 179 -9.08 7.98 -7.19
CA LEU A 179 -9.07 7.43 -5.84
C LEU A 179 -9.27 8.52 -4.79
N SER A 180 -10.07 8.22 -3.77
CA SER A 180 -10.39 9.15 -2.67
C SER A 180 -9.35 9.15 -1.55
N CYS A 181 -8.27 8.37 -1.67
CA CYS A 181 -7.17 8.33 -0.72
C CYS A 181 -5.88 8.90 -1.32
N PRO A 182 -4.91 9.35 -0.52
CA PRO A 182 -3.56 9.64 -0.96
C PRO A 182 -2.91 8.41 -1.61
N VAL A 183 -2.11 8.63 -2.67
CA VAL A 183 -1.51 7.54 -3.46
C VAL A 183 -0.02 7.74 -3.64
N GLY A 184 0.77 6.74 -3.20
CA GLY A 184 2.21 6.68 -3.41
C GLY A 184 2.58 5.93 -4.69
N PHE A 185 3.39 6.53 -5.56
CA PHE A 185 3.95 5.91 -6.75
C PHE A 185 5.39 5.48 -6.52
N LYS A 186 5.67 4.17 -6.62
CA LYS A 186 7.03 3.66 -6.51
C LYS A 186 7.86 4.01 -7.73
N ASN A 187 9.13 4.37 -7.53
CA ASN A 187 10.08 4.50 -8.63
C ASN A 187 10.24 3.18 -9.40
N ALA A 188 10.75 3.25 -10.62
CA ALA A 188 10.95 2.08 -11.49
C ALA A 188 11.81 1.00 -10.84
N THR A 189 11.67 -0.24 -11.33
CA THR A 189 12.41 -1.40 -10.81
C THR A 189 13.94 -1.31 -11.00
N ASP A 190 14.38 -0.52 -11.97
CA ASP A 190 15.81 -0.22 -12.21
C ASP A 190 16.36 0.94 -11.38
N GLY A 191 15.48 1.65 -10.64
CA GLY A 191 15.80 2.81 -9.81
C GLY A 191 15.44 4.15 -10.43
N GLY A 192 14.95 4.18 -11.69
CA GLY A 192 14.58 5.40 -12.39
C GLY A 192 13.45 6.17 -11.68
N LEU A 193 13.66 7.46 -11.42
CA LEU A 193 12.72 8.32 -10.70
C LEU A 193 11.68 8.95 -11.65
N LYS A 194 12.08 9.22 -12.90
CA LYS A 194 11.26 9.94 -13.88
C LYS A 194 9.86 9.34 -14.03
N VAL A 195 9.75 8.02 -14.05
CA VAL A 195 8.46 7.35 -14.23
C VAL A 195 7.46 7.66 -13.11
N ALA A 196 7.95 7.79 -11.86
CA ALA A 196 7.11 8.15 -10.72
C ALA A 196 6.71 9.63 -10.78
N VAL A 197 7.62 10.53 -11.18
CA VAL A 197 7.31 11.96 -11.40
C VAL A 197 6.24 12.11 -12.47
N ASP A 198 6.40 11.46 -13.63
CA ASP A 198 5.42 11.49 -14.71
C ASP A 198 4.05 10.92 -14.26
N ALA A 199 4.06 9.87 -13.42
CA ALA A 199 2.84 9.26 -12.90
C ALA A 199 2.10 10.19 -11.93
N ILE A 200 2.81 10.85 -11.01
CA ILE A 200 2.26 11.85 -10.09
C ILE A 200 1.65 13.01 -10.87
N GLN A 201 2.38 13.53 -11.86
CA GLN A 201 1.90 14.62 -12.71
C GLN A 201 0.64 14.22 -13.48
N ALA A 202 0.59 13.01 -14.03
CA ALA A 202 -0.58 12.50 -14.74
C ALA A 202 -1.77 12.33 -13.77
N ALA A 203 -1.59 11.60 -12.68
CA ALA A 203 -2.65 11.30 -11.73
C ALA A 203 -3.21 12.56 -11.02
N SER A 204 -2.44 13.64 -10.93
CA SER A 204 -2.91 14.92 -10.37
C SER A 204 -3.87 15.69 -11.29
N ARG A 205 -4.10 15.23 -12.53
CA ARG A 205 -4.95 15.87 -13.54
C ARG A 205 -6.26 15.09 -13.74
N PRO A 206 -7.32 15.75 -14.26
CA PRO A 206 -8.55 15.07 -14.65
C PRO A 206 -8.31 14.06 -15.78
N HIS A 207 -9.01 12.93 -15.71
CA HIS A 207 -9.01 11.88 -16.74
C HIS A 207 -10.42 11.43 -17.09
N VAL A 208 -10.57 10.85 -18.28
CA VAL A 208 -11.81 10.18 -18.72
C VAL A 208 -11.44 8.80 -19.23
N PHE A 209 -12.00 7.75 -18.63
CA PHE A 209 -11.68 6.35 -18.95
C PHE A 209 -12.85 5.41 -18.64
N MET A 210 -12.77 4.17 -19.10
CA MET A 210 -13.77 3.15 -18.81
C MET A 210 -13.44 2.43 -17.50
N SER A 211 -14.45 2.26 -16.65
CA SER A 211 -14.33 1.49 -15.41
C SER A 211 -15.67 0.85 -15.04
N LEU A 212 -15.69 0.10 -13.92
CA LEU A 212 -16.86 -0.58 -13.42
C LEU A 212 -17.59 0.28 -12.37
N THR A 213 -18.91 0.40 -12.50
CA THR A 213 -19.75 1.06 -11.48
C THR A 213 -19.95 0.16 -10.25
N LYS A 214 -20.52 0.71 -9.18
CA LYS A 214 -20.90 -0.09 -8.00
C LYS A 214 -21.97 -1.16 -8.32
N GLN A 215 -22.79 -0.94 -9.36
CA GLN A 215 -23.78 -1.92 -9.84
C GLN A 215 -23.20 -3.00 -10.77
N GLY A 216 -21.88 -2.98 -11.01
CA GLY A 216 -21.23 -3.97 -11.87
C GLY A 216 -21.35 -3.68 -13.38
N HIS A 217 -21.70 -2.47 -13.77
CA HIS A 217 -21.80 -2.07 -15.18
C HIS A 217 -20.58 -1.27 -15.64
N SER A 218 -20.15 -1.53 -16.86
CA SER A 218 -19.13 -0.68 -17.50
C SER A 218 -19.67 0.74 -17.72
N ALA A 219 -18.87 1.74 -17.39
CA ALA A 219 -19.23 3.15 -17.53
C ALA A 219 -18.02 4.01 -17.88
N ILE A 220 -18.28 5.23 -18.37
CA ILE A 220 -17.28 6.26 -18.57
C ILE A 220 -17.14 7.04 -17.26
N PHE A 221 -15.93 7.00 -16.68
CA PHE A 221 -15.59 7.76 -15.47
C PHE A 221 -14.88 9.05 -15.86
N SER A 222 -15.28 10.16 -15.22
CA SER A 222 -14.58 11.43 -15.30
C SER A 222 -14.06 11.78 -13.91
N THR A 223 -12.75 11.96 -13.77
CA THR A 223 -12.09 12.28 -12.50
C THR A 223 -11.70 13.74 -12.41
N THR A 224 -11.40 14.21 -11.21
CA THR A 224 -10.92 15.59 -10.96
C THR A 224 -9.40 15.68 -10.83
N GLY A 225 -8.73 14.54 -10.78
CA GLY A 225 -7.32 14.43 -10.41
C GLY A 225 -7.13 14.30 -8.90
N ASN A 226 -6.05 13.59 -8.50
CA ASN A 226 -5.67 13.36 -7.12
C ASN A 226 -4.40 14.14 -6.79
N LYS A 227 -4.52 15.20 -6.01
CA LYS A 227 -3.39 16.08 -5.64
C LYS A 227 -2.54 15.52 -4.50
N ASP A 228 -3.00 14.44 -3.83
CA ASP A 228 -2.30 13.79 -2.74
C ASP A 228 -1.44 12.60 -3.23
N CYS A 229 -0.98 12.68 -4.48
CA CYS A 229 -0.01 11.75 -5.03
C CYS A 229 1.41 12.13 -4.62
N HIS A 230 2.24 11.12 -4.28
CA HIS A 230 3.61 11.32 -3.83
C HIS A 230 4.53 10.20 -4.33
N MET A 231 5.85 10.44 -4.24
CA MET A 231 6.87 9.45 -4.63
C MET A 231 7.20 8.49 -3.48
N ILE A 232 7.46 7.22 -3.84
CA ILE A 232 8.04 6.22 -2.93
C ILE A 232 9.38 5.76 -3.50
N LEU A 233 10.46 5.98 -2.75
CA LEU A 233 11.77 5.43 -3.06
C LEU A 233 11.87 3.99 -2.55
N ARG A 234 11.98 3.02 -3.49
CA ARG A 234 12.01 1.58 -3.18
C ARG A 234 13.32 0.90 -3.56
N GLY A 235 14.34 1.71 -3.96
CA GLY A 235 15.57 1.19 -4.53
C GLY A 235 15.44 0.79 -6.01
N GLY A 236 16.50 0.28 -6.55
CA GLY A 236 16.59 -0.18 -7.93
C GLY A 236 17.72 -1.20 -8.10
N LYS A 237 18.68 -0.93 -8.99
CA LYS A 237 19.95 -1.68 -9.08
C LYS A 237 20.78 -1.53 -7.82
N THR A 238 20.66 -0.38 -7.17
CA THR A 238 21.23 -0.04 -5.86
C THR A 238 20.15 0.54 -4.96
N PRO A 239 20.34 0.51 -3.62
CA PRO A 239 19.50 1.26 -2.69
C PRO A 239 19.45 2.76 -3.02
N ASN A 240 18.35 3.45 -2.67
CA ASN A 240 18.17 4.88 -2.90
C ASN A 240 17.55 5.64 -1.72
N TYR A 241 17.80 5.18 -0.50
CA TYR A 241 17.27 5.76 0.74
C TYR A 241 18.21 6.75 1.42
N ASP A 242 19.48 6.79 1.05
CA ASP A 242 20.47 7.68 1.66
C ASP A 242 20.20 9.16 1.33
N ALA A 243 20.81 10.06 2.11
CA ALA A 243 20.58 11.50 2.03
C ALA A 243 20.84 12.10 0.64
N ALA A 244 21.81 11.57 -0.12
CA ALA A 244 22.13 12.07 -1.45
C ALA A 244 21.03 11.68 -2.45
N ASN A 245 20.56 10.45 -2.42
CA ASN A 245 19.44 9.99 -3.25
C ASN A 245 18.12 10.68 -2.89
N VAL A 246 17.85 10.93 -1.60
CA VAL A 246 16.68 11.69 -1.15
C VAL A 246 16.74 13.13 -1.68
N ALA A 247 17.90 13.80 -1.57
CA ALA A 247 18.08 15.15 -2.12
C ALA A 247 17.89 15.19 -3.64
N GLN A 248 18.42 14.21 -4.37
CA GLN A 248 18.23 14.10 -5.83
C GLN A 248 16.75 13.93 -6.19
N ALA A 249 16.01 13.05 -5.49
CA ALA A 249 14.59 12.84 -5.72
C ALA A 249 13.76 14.08 -5.43
N THR A 250 14.05 14.78 -4.33
CA THR A 250 13.44 16.06 -3.95
C THR A 250 13.66 17.12 -5.02
N GLN A 251 14.90 17.29 -5.51
CA GLN A 251 15.23 18.23 -6.58
C GLN A 251 14.48 17.92 -7.88
N GLN A 252 14.33 16.62 -8.22
CA GLN A 252 13.60 16.22 -9.44
C GLN A 252 12.10 16.48 -9.30
N LEU A 253 11.51 16.27 -8.14
CA LEU A 253 10.10 16.61 -7.86
C LEU A 253 9.90 18.14 -7.95
N GLU A 254 10.75 18.93 -7.29
CA GLU A 254 10.71 20.39 -7.31
C GLU A 254 10.81 20.97 -8.71
N SER A 255 11.81 20.51 -9.50
CA SER A 255 12.00 20.95 -10.89
C SER A 255 10.81 20.61 -11.80
N SER A 256 10.00 19.64 -11.43
CA SER A 256 8.77 19.22 -12.14
C SER A 256 7.50 19.88 -11.56
N GLY A 257 7.64 20.79 -10.58
CA GLY A 257 6.52 21.47 -9.91
C GLY A 257 5.64 20.53 -9.10
N GLN A 258 6.20 19.43 -8.61
CA GLN A 258 5.49 18.46 -7.76
C GLN A 258 5.83 18.69 -6.28
N ASN A 259 4.97 18.15 -5.39
CA ASN A 259 5.25 18.12 -3.96
C ASN A 259 6.56 17.37 -3.70
N THR A 260 7.45 17.96 -2.89
CA THR A 260 8.79 17.44 -2.58
C THR A 260 8.79 16.40 -1.45
N HIS A 261 7.67 16.24 -0.76
CA HIS A 261 7.52 15.22 0.27
C HIS A 261 7.48 13.83 -0.34
N LEU A 262 8.33 12.93 0.15
CA LEU A 262 8.46 11.57 -0.36
C LEU A 262 8.47 10.54 0.78
N MET A 263 8.17 9.30 0.42
CA MET A 263 8.23 8.15 1.31
C MET A 263 9.41 7.26 0.97
N ILE A 264 10.00 6.62 1.97
CA ILE A 264 11.06 5.62 1.79
C ILE A 264 10.50 4.24 2.15
N ASP A 265 10.50 3.34 1.17
CA ASP A 265 10.26 1.91 1.37
C ASP A 265 11.54 1.26 1.88
N CYS A 266 11.57 0.86 3.14
CA CYS A 266 12.73 0.26 3.78
C CYS A 266 12.96 -1.20 3.35
N SER A 267 11.99 -1.82 2.69
CA SER A 267 12.06 -3.18 2.13
C SER A 267 12.56 -3.18 0.68
N HIS A 268 12.24 -4.22 -0.06
CA HIS A 268 12.48 -4.39 -1.51
C HIS A 268 13.96 -4.22 -1.89
N ALA A 269 14.28 -3.33 -2.85
CA ALA A 269 15.66 -3.15 -3.28
C ALA A 269 16.48 -2.26 -2.33
N ASN A 270 15.86 -1.46 -1.49
CA ASN A 270 16.54 -0.71 -0.44
C ASN A 270 17.16 -1.61 0.63
N SER A 271 16.52 -2.74 0.94
CA SER A 271 17.07 -3.79 1.81
C SER A 271 17.81 -4.89 1.02
N GLU A 272 18.00 -4.72 -0.30
CA GLU A 272 18.59 -5.74 -1.19
C GLU A 272 17.85 -7.10 -1.08
N LYS A 273 16.54 -7.08 -0.77
CA LYS A 273 15.65 -8.23 -0.52
C LYS A 273 16.01 -9.08 0.72
N ASP A 274 16.87 -8.57 1.58
CA ASP A 274 17.13 -9.14 2.91
C ASP A 274 16.28 -8.37 3.93
N HIS A 275 15.27 -9.03 4.50
CA HIS A 275 14.36 -8.39 5.44
C HIS A 275 15.04 -7.83 6.68
N THR A 276 16.16 -8.43 7.14
CA THR A 276 16.91 -7.97 8.31
C THR A 276 17.57 -6.60 8.06
N ARG A 277 17.89 -6.28 6.82
CA ARG A 277 18.44 -4.97 6.43
C ARG A 277 17.43 -3.84 6.50
N GLN A 278 16.12 -4.12 6.56
CA GLN A 278 15.12 -3.08 6.82
C GLN A 278 15.43 -2.31 8.12
N ILE A 279 15.99 -2.97 9.13
CA ILE A 279 16.37 -2.37 10.41
C ILE A 279 17.46 -1.30 10.20
N GLN A 280 18.46 -1.61 9.38
CA GLN A 280 19.54 -0.67 9.04
C GLN A 280 19.01 0.51 8.20
N VAL A 281 18.23 0.21 7.16
CA VAL A 281 17.63 1.24 6.29
C VAL A 281 16.75 2.20 7.11
N CYS A 282 15.83 1.67 7.92
CA CYS A 282 14.97 2.46 8.78
C CYS A 282 15.77 3.28 9.80
N SER A 283 16.88 2.75 10.31
CA SER A 283 17.76 3.46 11.25
C SER A 283 18.50 4.62 10.61
N ASP A 284 18.96 4.47 9.37
CA ASP A 284 19.56 5.56 8.58
C ASP A 284 18.52 6.66 8.33
N VAL A 285 17.33 6.29 7.85
CA VAL A 285 16.22 7.21 7.60
C VAL A 285 15.84 7.97 8.88
N ALA A 286 15.77 7.30 10.02
CA ALA A 286 15.54 7.94 11.32
C ALA A 286 16.65 8.95 11.65
N GLY A 287 17.90 8.64 11.31
CA GLY A 287 19.04 9.56 11.42
C GLY A 287 18.88 10.82 10.57
N GLN A 288 18.42 10.68 9.33
CA GLN A 288 18.17 11.81 8.42
C GLN A 288 17.01 12.68 8.94
N ILE A 289 15.93 12.08 9.44
CA ILE A 289 14.80 12.79 10.05
C ILE A 289 15.28 13.59 11.26
N LYS A 290 16.01 12.93 12.17
CA LYS A 290 16.61 13.59 13.36
C LYS A 290 17.52 14.77 12.98
N ALA A 291 18.23 14.68 11.87
CA ALA A 291 19.12 15.75 11.36
C ALA A 291 18.35 16.90 10.67
N GLY A 292 17.01 16.91 10.71
CA GLY A 292 16.19 18.00 10.19
C GLY A 292 15.67 17.78 8.76
N ASN A 293 15.74 16.58 8.19
CA ASN A 293 15.15 16.34 6.87
C ASN A 293 13.61 16.29 6.96
N HIS A 294 12.95 17.33 6.42
CA HIS A 294 11.49 17.44 6.36
C HIS A 294 10.88 16.83 5.07
N ASN A 295 11.70 16.56 4.04
CA ASN A 295 11.18 15.99 2.78
C ASN A 295 10.83 14.50 2.92
N ILE A 296 11.40 13.79 3.89
CA ILE A 296 10.99 12.43 4.23
C ILE A 296 9.70 12.52 5.06
N MET A 297 8.56 12.41 4.39
CA MET A 297 7.25 12.47 5.04
C MET A 297 6.77 11.13 5.57
N GLY A 298 7.39 10.03 5.15
CA GLY A 298 6.97 8.71 5.59
C GLY A 298 7.95 7.59 5.26
N VAL A 299 7.67 6.44 5.87
CA VAL A 299 8.40 5.17 5.65
C VAL A 299 7.42 4.02 5.45
N MET A 300 7.89 2.97 4.76
CA MET A 300 7.18 1.71 4.62
C MET A 300 8.04 0.56 5.15
N LEU A 301 7.44 -0.34 5.94
CA LEU A 301 8.07 -1.52 6.53
C LEU A 301 7.24 -2.77 6.22
N GLU A 302 7.90 -3.84 5.79
CA GLU A 302 7.30 -5.17 5.68
C GLU A 302 7.58 -5.96 6.95
N SER A 303 6.53 -6.17 7.74
CA SER A 303 6.54 -6.74 9.08
C SER A 303 5.42 -7.76 9.26
N HIS A 304 5.68 -8.84 10.00
CA HIS A 304 4.66 -9.80 10.37
C HIS A 304 4.86 -10.29 11.82
N LEU A 305 4.00 -11.20 12.32
CA LEU A 305 4.13 -11.78 13.65
C LEU A 305 5.46 -12.53 13.80
N VAL A 306 5.87 -13.26 12.76
CA VAL A 306 7.10 -14.07 12.69
C VAL A 306 7.98 -13.59 11.54
N ALA A 307 9.29 -13.46 11.80
CA ALA A 307 10.26 -13.03 10.80
C ALA A 307 10.42 -14.02 9.63
N GLY A 308 10.87 -13.50 8.49
CA GLY A 308 11.22 -14.29 7.33
C GLY A 308 10.04 -14.54 6.38
N ARG A 309 10.17 -15.59 5.59
CA ARG A 309 9.17 -16.08 4.67
C ARG A 309 9.20 -17.59 4.57
N GLN A 310 8.11 -18.16 4.07
CA GLN A 310 7.98 -19.60 3.77
C GLN A 310 7.41 -19.82 2.37
N ASN A 311 7.60 -21.00 1.82
CA ASN A 311 6.97 -21.44 0.59
C ASN A 311 5.64 -22.15 0.91
N VAL A 312 4.68 -22.06 0.00
CA VAL A 312 3.42 -22.81 0.09
C VAL A 312 3.59 -24.11 -0.68
N GLU A 313 4.12 -25.15 -0.01
CA GLU A 313 4.15 -26.51 -0.54
C GLU A 313 2.98 -27.33 0.00
N ASN A 314 2.70 -27.21 1.28
CA ASN A 314 1.54 -27.76 1.95
C ASN A 314 0.92 -26.68 2.85
N LYS A 315 -0.32 -26.27 2.57
CA LYS A 315 -1.00 -25.20 3.31
C LYS A 315 -1.23 -25.54 4.80
N ASP A 316 -1.35 -26.83 5.13
CA ASP A 316 -1.62 -27.29 6.50
C ASP A 316 -0.35 -27.27 7.38
N GLU A 317 0.83 -27.06 6.80
CA GLU A 317 2.13 -26.99 7.49
C GLU A 317 2.67 -25.57 7.58
N LEU A 318 1.91 -24.57 7.16
CA LEU A 318 2.34 -23.18 7.21
C LEU A 318 2.60 -22.71 8.65
N ILE A 319 3.73 -22.05 8.85
CA ILE A 319 4.05 -21.37 10.10
C ILE A 319 3.09 -20.18 10.24
N TYR A 320 2.26 -20.20 11.28
CA TYR A 320 1.31 -19.15 11.57
C TYR A 320 2.01 -17.79 11.74
N GLY A 321 1.49 -16.76 11.07
CA GLY A 321 2.02 -15.40 11.17
C GLY A 321 3.35 -15.16 10.46
N GLN A 322 3.81 -16.09 9.59
CA GLN A 322 4.97 -15.88 8.73
C GLN A 322 4.55 -15.66 7.27
N SER A 323 5.20 -14.73 6.59
CA SER A 323 4.89 -14.36 5.19
C SER A 323 5.06 -15.52 4.21
N ILE A 324 4.15 -15.63 3.24
CA ILE A 324 4.26 -16.54 2.09
C ILE A 324 4.71 -15.83 0.80
N THR A 325 5.03 -14.53 0.89
CA THR A 325 5.51 -13.72 -0.23
C THR A 325 6.91 -13.19 0.07
N ASP A 326 7.15 -11.88 0.18
CA ASP A 326 8.47 -11.39 0.54
C ASP A 326 8.69 -11.51 2.07
N ALA A 327 9.95 -11.71 2.47
CA ALA A 327 10.30 -11.88 3.87
C ALA A 327 10.07 -10.58 4.66
N CYS A 328 9.50 -10.72 5.86
CA CYS A 328 9.16 -9.64 6.78
C CYS A 328 10.07 -9.65 8.01
N ILE A 329 10.25 -8.51 8.68
CA ILE A 329 10.77 -8.45 10.04
C ILE A 329 9.71 -8.94 11.04
N ALA A 330 10.14 -9.39 12.23
CA ALA A 330 9.23 -9.80 13.30
C ALA A 330 8.58 -8.61 14.02
N TRP A 331 7.59 -8.90 14.86
CA TRP A 331 6.89 -7.87 15.62
C TRP A 331 7.80 -7.10 16.58
N ASP A 332 8.68 -7.79 17.33
CA ASP A 332 9.57 -7.15 18.32
C ASP A 332 10.52 -6.14 17.65
N GLU A 333 11.04 -6.49 16.47
CA GLU A 333 11.87 -5.59 15.67
C GLU A 333 11.06 -4.38 15.18
N THR A 334 9.82 -4.61 14.80
CA THR A 334 8.90 -3.57 14.34
C THR A 334 8.58 -2.56 15.43
N GLU A 335 8.22 -3.03 16.62
CA GLU A 335 7.95 -2.15 17.77
C GLU A 335 9.16 -1.27 18.09
N ALA A 336 10.36 -1.85 18.13
CA ALA A 336 11.60 -1.12 18.36
C ALA A 336 11.84 -0.02 17.28
N LEU A 337 11.56 -0.32 16.01
CA LEU A 337 11.71 0.64 14.92
C LEU A 337 10.68 1.77 14.98
N LEU A 338 9.42 1.48 15.30
CA LEU A 338 8.37 2.50 15.45
C LEU A 338 8.73 3.48 16.58
N ARG A 339 9.20 2.98 17.73
CA ARG A 339 9.70 3.82 18.83
C ARG A 339 10.90 4.68 18.42
N LYS A 340 11.82 4.13 17.66
CA LYS A 340 12.98 4.85 17.11
C LYS A 340 12.58 5.97 16.15
N LEU A 341 11.62 5.73 15.27
CA LEU A 341 11.08 6.74 14.36
C LEU A 341 10.39 7.87 15.13
N ALA A 342 9.59 7.56 16.14
CA ALA A 342 8.97 8.56 17.00
C ALA A 342 10.01 9.42 17.72
N GLN A 343 11.08 8.82 18.26
CA GLN A 343 12.19 9.55 18.86
C GLN A 343 12.91 10.47 17.86
N ALA A 344 13.04 10.04 16.59
CA ALA A 344 13.64 10.87 15.56
C ALA A 344 12.77 12.09 15.22
N VAL A 345 11.43 11.93 15.19
CA VAL A 345 10.50 13.07 15.02
C VAL A 345 10.56 14.03 16.20
N LYS A 346 10.58 13.53 17.45
CA LYS A 346 10.78 14.37 18.64
C LYS A 346 12.06 15.18 18.55
N ALA A 347 13.18 14.53 18.23
CA ALA A 347 14.47 15.19 18.12
C ALA A 347 14.50 16.22 16.96
N ARG A 348 13.78 15.99 15.85
CA ARG A 348 13.63 16.96 14.77
C ARG A 348 12.90 18.22 15.22
N ARG A 349 11.91 18.12 16.12
CA ARG A 349 11.16 19.26 16.68
C ARG A 349 11.97 20.11 17.62
N GLU A 350 13.03 19.55 18.19
CA GLU A 350 13.91 20.22 19.16
C GLU A 350 15.14 20.89 18.48
N ALA A 351 15.40 20.58 17.20
CA ALA A 351 16.54 21.08 16.44
C ALA A 351 16.21 22.38 15.72
#